data_64c9cb9c0d7f7773240b97160c753b4f
#
_entry.id   64c9cb9c0d7f7773240b97160c753b4f
#
_cell.length_a   1.000
_cell.length_b   1.000
_cell.length_c   1.000
_cell.angle_alpha   90.00
_cell.angle_beta   90.00
_cell.angle_gamma   90.00
#
_symmetry.space_group_name_H-M   'P 1'
#
loop_
_entity.id
_entity.type
_entity.pdbx_description
1 polymer ?
#
loop_
_entity_poly.entity_id
_entity_poly.type
_entity_poly.pdbx_seq_one_letter_code
_entity_poly.pdbx_strand_id
1 'polypeptide(L)'
;DIEEIKLTNVGYSFKDKEIFKNINCSFEKGKNYAIVGESGSGKSTLINIILGNNKQYSGSVKYNDVEISDIEESQLFKSVSYIGNITHIYHDSLRNNLTLWDNKINESEIINILKQVNLIDLIPRLDDEVSMSFLSEGQKQRLGIARAYLTKTNVIIMDESMANLDRDNAFLIENQLLNDPTRMYITVSHHLQEKLLDRFHSIITL
;
A
#
# COMPACT_ATOMS: atom_id res chain seq x y z
N ASP A 1 -3.95 5.68 15.92
CA ASP A 1 -2.87 5.04 15.15
C ASP A 1 -2.94 3.53 15.29
N ILE A 2 -2.56 2.81 14.24
CA ILE A 2 -2.43 1.36 14.24
C ILE A 2 -0.99 1.03 14.66
N GLU A 3 -0.84 0.36 15.79
CA GLU A 3 0.46 -0.06 16.30
C GLU A 3 0.76 -1.51 15.88
N GLU A 4 -0.28 -2.35 15.77
CA GLU A 4 -0.16 -3.75 15.38
C GLU A 4 -1.35 -4.20 14.52
N ILE A 5 -1.07 -5.06 13.53
CA ILE A 5 -2.08 -5.86 12.83
C ILE A 5 -1.72 -7.33 13.08
N LYS A 6 -2.59 -8.08 13.74
CA LYS A 6 -2.34 -9.45 14.13
C LYS A 6 -3.30 -10.42 13.47
N LEU A 7 -2.75 -11.44 12.84
CA LEU A 7 -3.47 -12.55 12.25
C LEU A 7 -3.28 -13.80 13.12
N THR A 8 -4.38 -14.47 13.47
CA THR A 8 -4.34 -15.70 14.27
C THR A 8 -5.17 -16.77 13.61
N ASN A 9 -4.50 -17.85 13.18
CA ASN A 9 -5.11 -19.01 12.51
C ASN A 9 -5.99 -18.62 11.31
N VAL A 10 -5.60 -17.57 10.55
CA VAL A 10 -6.37 -17.11 9.42
C VAL A 10 -6.31 -18.13 8.30
N GLY A 11 -7.47 -18.49 7.78
CA GLY A 11 -7.62 -19.41 6.66
C GLY A 11 -8.70 -18.94 5.68
N TYR A 12 -8.53 -19.31 4.42
CA TYR A 12 -9.48 -19.00 3.37
C TYR A 12 -9.66 -20.16 2.41
N SER A 13 -10.92 -20.45 2.08
CA SER A 13 -11.31 -21.42 1.04
C SER A 13 -12.22 -20.74 0.03
N PHE A 14 -12.01 -21.03 -1.24
CA PHE A 14 -12.91 -20.60 -2.31
C PHE A 14 -13.69 -21.80 -2.82
N LYS A 15 -15.02 -21.83 -2.60
CA LYS A 15 -15.86 -23.01 -2.77
C LYS A 15 -15.26 -24.14 -1.90
N ASP A 16 -14.94 -25.29 -2.51
CA ASP A 16 -14.40 -26.46 -1.81
C ASP A 16 -12.85 -26.54 -1.87
N LYS A 17 -12.20 -25.50 -2.43
CA LYS A 17 -10.74 -25.46 -2.55
C LYS A 17 -10.15 -24.61 -1.43
N GLU A 18 -9.36 -25.22 -0.56
CA GLU A 18 -8.51 -24.52 0.40
C GLU A 18 -7.44 -23.74 -0.36
N ILE A 19 -7.35 -22.42 -0.13
CA ILE A 19 -6.35 -21.53 -0.72
C ILE A 19 -5.17 -21.39 0.23
N PHE A 20 -5.44 -21.08 1.51
CA PHE A 20 -4.46 -21.09 2.57
C PHE A 20 -5.13 -21.33 3.93
N LYS A 21 -4.36 -21.79 4.91
CA LYS A 21 -4.82 -22.03 6.27
C LYS A 21 -3.74 -21.72 7.30
N ASN A 22 -4.19 -21.50 8.55
CA ASN A 22 -3.33 -21.36 9.72
C ASN A 22 -2.27 -20.26 9.56
N ILE A 23 -2.60 -19.16 8.86
CA ILE A 23 -1.70 -18.01 8.78
C ILE A 23 -1.68 -17.33 10.15
N ASN A 24 -0.48 -17.28 10.73
CA ASN A 24 -0.20 -16.64 12.00
C ASN A 24 0.95 -15.66 11.78
N CYS A 25 0.69 -14.38 11.88
CA CYS A 25 1.71 -13.34 11.77
C CYS A 25 1.25 -12.05 12.46
N SER A 26 2.21 -11.18 12.73
CA SER A 26 1.97 -9.84 13.27
C SER A 26 2.77 -8.83 12.46
N PHE A 27 2.12 -7.72 12.15
CA PHE A 27 2.72 -6.55 11.51
C PHE A 27 2.72 -5.42 12.52
N GLU A 28 3.87 -4.82 12.78
CA GLU A 28 4.05 -3.79 13.79
C GLU A 28 4.50 -2.47 13.15
N LYS A 29 4.07 -1.36 13.71
CA LYS A 29 4.46 -0.02 13.29
C LYS A 29 5.99 0.13 13.28
N GLY A 30 6.50 0.83 12.30
CA GLY A 30 7.94 1.04 12.11
C GLY A 30 8.70 -0.16 11.55
N LYS A 31 8.00 -1.23 11.18
CA LYS A 31 8.60 -2.43 10.58
C LYS A 31 8.09 -2.68 9.17
N ASN A 32 8.89 -3.37 8.39
CA ASN A 32 8.64 -3.69 6.98
C ASN A 32 8.40 -5.18 6.82
N TYR A 33 7.42 -5.54 6.00
CA TYR A 33 7.02 -6.91 5.76
C TYR A 33 6.82 -7.17 4.27
N ALA A 34 7.10 -8.39 3.85
CA ALA A 34 6.80 -8.84 2.51
C ALA A 34 5.92 -10.08 2.53
N ILE A 35 4.95 -10.15 1.65
CA ILE A 35 4.14 -11.32 1.37
C ILE A 35 4.50 -11.79 -0.02
N VAL A 36 5.07 -12.98 -0.11
CA VAL A 36 5.53 -13.58 -1.38
C VAL A 36 4.82 -14.91 -1.65
N GLY A 37 4.81 -15.33 -2.89
CA GLY A 37 4.23 -16.61 -3.29
C GLY A 37 3.93 -16.62 -4.79
N GLU A 38 3.61 -17.79 -5.31
CA GLU A 38 3.25 -17.99 -6.72
C GLU A 38 1.96 -17.25 -7.09
N SER A 39 1.73 -17.09 -8.40
CA SER A 39 0.45 -16.56 -8.87
C SER A 39 -0.69 -17.49 -8.43
N GLY A 40 -1.75 -16.92 -7.85
CA GLY A 40 -2.88 -17.70 -7.36
C GLY A 40 -2.69 -18.31 -5.97
N SER A 41 -1.60 -18.07 -5.25
CA SER A 41 -1.40 -18.55 -3.87
C SER A 41 -2.30 -17.89 -2.82
N GLY A 42 -3.05 -16.83 -3.20
CA GLY A 42 -3.97 -16.16 -2.30
C GLY A 42 -3.46 -14.85 -1.69
N LYS A 43 -2.32 -14.30 -2.17
CA LYS A 43 -1.76 -13.03 -1.66
C LYS A 43 -2.76 -11.88 -1.65
N SER A 44 -3.39 -11.60 -2.78
CA SER A 44 -4.40 -10.54 -2.87
C SER A 44 -5.65 -10.84 -2.04
N THR A 45 -5.97 -12.12 -1.84
CA THR A 45 -7.06 -12.51 -0.93
C THR A 45 -6.68 -12.21 0.52
N LEU A 46 -5.46 -12.54 0.94
CA LEU A 46 -4.97 -12.22 2.28
C LEU A 46 -4.95 -10.70 2.52
N ILE A 47 -4.50 -9.93 1.54
CA ILE A 47 -4.56 -8.46 1.63
C ILE A 47 -6.00 -7.96 1.75
N ASN A 48 -6.93 -8.50 0.97
CA ASN A 48 -8.35 -8.11 1.08
C ASN A 48 -8.96 -8.48 2.45
N ILE A 49 -8.51 -9.55 3.09
CA ILE A 49 -8.88 -9.88 4.46
C ILE A 49 -8.28 -8.86 5.44
N ILE A 50 -7.00 -8.53 5.31
CA ILE A 50 -6.33 -7.51 6.13
C ILE A 50 -6.99 -6.13 5.96
N LEU A 51 -7.44 -5.78 4.77
CA LEU A 51 -8.16 -4.52 4.49
C LEU A 51 -9.63 -4.53 4.95
N GLY A 52 -10.17 -5.67 5.42
CA GLY A 52 -11.58 -5.81 5.80
C GLY A 52 -12.55 -5.93 4.61
N ASN A 53 -12.03 -5.97 3.38
CA ASN A 53 -12.84 -6.09 2.16
C ASN A 53 -13.43 -7.50 2.00
N ASN A 54 -12.72 -8.53 2.48
CA ASN A 54 -13.20 -9.91 2.47
C ASN A 54 -13.48 -10.36 3.91
N LYS A 55 -14.76 -10.61 4.20
CA LYS A 55 -15.23 -11.05 5.52
C LYS A 55 -15.42 -12.56 5.62
N GLN A 56 -15.20 -13.31 4.53
CA GLN A 56 -15.33 -14.76 4.47
C GLN A 56 -13.97 -15.43 4.72
N TYR A 57 -13.56 -15.55 5.96
CA TYR A 57 -12.34 -16.24 6.37
C TYR A 57 -12.52 -16.90 7.73
N SER A 58 -11.67 -17.84 8.08
CA SER A 58 -11.56 -18.41 9.43
C SER A 58 -10.43 -17.76 10.20
N GLY A 59 -10.48 -17.86 11.52
CA GLY A 59 -9.50 -17.25 12.41
C GLY A 59 -9.87 -15.83 12.82
N SER A 60 -8.87 -15.02 13.20
CA SER A 60 -9.03 -13.68 13.74
C SER A 60 -8.03 -12.72 13.10
N VAL A 61 -8.49 -11.52 12.75
CA VAL A 61 -7.66 -10.39 12.31
C VAL A 61 -7.96 -9.21 13.22
N LYS A 62 -6.93 -8.75 13.93
CA LYS A 62 -7.04 -7.62 14.86
C LYS A 62 -6.16 -6.47 14.44
N TYR A 63 -6.69 -5.28 14.60
CA TYR A 63 -5.97 -4.01 14.54
C TYR A 63 -5.83 -3.50 15.98
N ASN A 64 -4.60 -3.46 16.48
CA ASN A 64 -4.33 -3.40 17.90
C ASN A 64 -5.05 -4.59 18.60
N ASP A 65 -5.96 -4.34 19.52
CA ASP A 65 -6.73 -5.40 20.20
C ASP A 65 -8.18 -5.56 19.67
N VAL A 66 -8.57 -4.82 18.62
CA VAL A 66 -9.93 -4.78 18.08
C VAL A 66 -10.05 -5.67 16.85
N GLU A 67 -11.04 -6.58 16.82
CA GLU A 67 -11.35 -7.36 15.62
C GLU A 67 -11.70 -6.43 14.45
N ILE A 68 -11.17 -6.75 13.28
CA ILE A 68 -11.41 -5.92 12.08
C ILE A 68 -12.90 -5.83 11.72
N SER A 69 -13.70 -6.85 12.04
CA SER A 69 -15.15 -6.85 11.85
C SER A 69 -15.86 -5.78 12.68
N ASP A 70 -15.28 -5.33 13.77
CA ASP A 70 -15.84 -4.38 14.72
C ASP A 70 -15.35 -2.94 14.45
N ILE A 71 -14.47 -2.77 13.47
CA ILE A 71 -13.96 -1.46 13.06
C ILE A 71 -14.81 -0.91 11.91
N GLU A 72 -15.22 0.35 12.01
CA GLU A 72 -15.90 1.02 10.91
C GLU A 72 -14.99 1.20 9.70
N GLU A 73 -15.47 0.92 8.49
CA GLU A 73 -14.71 1.06 7.24
C GLU A 73 -14.10 2.45 7.09
N SER A 74 -14.83 3.49 7.50
CA SER A 74 -14.36 4.88 7.45
C SER A 74 -13.10 5.12 8.29
N GLN A 75 -12.92 4.37 9.37
CA GLN A 75 -11.73 4.44 10.24
C GLN A 75 -10.55 3.68 9.61
N LEU A 76 -10.80 2.51 9.01
CA LEU A 76 -9.78 1.75 8.28
C LEU A 76 -9.22 2.57 7.12
N PHE A 77 -10.07 3.18 6.29
CA PHE A 77 -9.64 4.01 5.15
C PHE A 77 -8.80 5.23 5.56
N LYS A 78 -8.99 5.76 6.77
CA LYS A 78 -8.18 6.85 7.30
C LYS A 78 -6.82 6.40 7.84
N SER A 79 -6.67 5.13 8.13
CA SER A 79 -5.50 4.59 8.81
C SER A 79 -4.59 3.77 7.89
N VAL A 80 -5.13 3.24 6.79
CA VAL A 80 -4.43 2.35 5.86
C VAL A 80 -4.47 2.93 4.45
N SER A 81 -3.32 3.08 3.83
CA SER A 81 -3.20 3.35 2.40
C SER A 81 -2.94 2.06 1.64
N TYR A 82 -3.82 1.74 0.71
CA TYR A 82 -3.62 0.63 -0.22
C TYR A 82 -3.23 1.14 -1.60
N ILE A 83 -2.15 0.63 -2.14
CA ILE A 83 -1.63 0.96 -3.45
C ILE A 83 -1.60 -0.32 -4.28
N GLY A 84 -2.59 -0.47 -5.14
CA GLY A 84 -2.66 -1.59 -6.09
C GLY A 84 -1.91 -1.30 -7.40
N ASN A 85 -2.02 -2.22 -8.33
CA ASN A 85 -1.42 -2.13 -9.66
C ASN A 85 -2.08 -1.05 -10.56
N ILE A 86 -3.26 -0.57 -10.22
CA ILE A 86 -4.00 0.46 -10.96
C ILE A 86 -4.21 1.66 -10.04
N THR A 87 -3.70 2.82 -10.47
CA THR A 87 -3.96 4.11 -9.81
C THR A 87 -5.04 4.86 -10.57
N HIS A 88 -6.17 5.09 -9.93
CA HIS A 88 -7.25 5.89 -10.52
C HIS A 88 -6.86 7.37 -10.61
N ILE A 89 -7.09 7.98 -11.77
CA ILE A 89 -6.88 9.41 -12.02
C ILE A 89 -8.25 10.05 -12.26
N TYR A 90 -8.59 11.00 -11.42
CA TYR A 90 -9.82 11.79 -11.54
C TYR A 90 -9.64 12.86 -12.59
N HIS A 91 -10.72 13.21 -13.30
CA HIS A 91 -10.75 14.32 -14.24
C HIS A 91 -10.82 15.64 -13.47
N ASP A 92 -9.69 16.12 -13.01
CA ASP A 92 -9.52 17.29 -12.15
C ASP A 92 -8.06 17.73 -12.18
N SER A 93 -7.69 18.78 -11.48
CA SER A 93 -6.31 19.24 -11.38
C SER A 93 -5.39 18.15 -10.83
N LEU A 94 -4.11 18.21 -11.19
CA LEU A 94 -3.11 17.30 -10.63
C LEU A 94 -3.02 17.48 -9.09
N ARG A 95 -3.14 18.70 -8.60
CA ARG A 95 -3.20 19.01 -7.17
C ARG A 95 -4.31 18.23 -6.47
N ASN A 96 -5.54 18.30 -6.98
CA ASN A 96 -6.67 17.58 -6.40
C ASN A 96 -6.51 16.06 -6.50
N ASN A 97 -5.90 15.59 -7.58
CA ASN A 97 -5.52 14.18 -7.70
C ASN A 97 -4.51 13.74 -6.66
N LEU A 98 -3.56 14.57 -6.27
CA LEU A 98 -2.57 14.27 -5.24
C LEU A 98 -3.16 14.33 -3.83
N THR A 99 -3.91 15.39 -3.53
CA THR A 99 -4.40 15.68 -2.18
C THR A 99 -5.71 14.99 -1.85
N LEU A 100 -6.40 14.40 -2.86
CA LEU A 100 -7.76 13.89 -2.72
C LEU A 100 -8.71 14.95 -2.12
N TRP A 101 -8.57 16.19 -2.60
CA TRP A 101 -9.32 17.40 -2.16
C TRP A 101 -9.10 17.79 -0.69
N ASP A 102 -8.06 17.27 -0.02
CA ASP A 102 -7.68 17.77 1.31
C ASP A 102 -6.93 19.11 1.19
N ASN A 103 -7.65 20.19 1.46
CA ASN A 103 -7.13 21.56 1.41
C ASN A 103 -6.15 21.90 2.57
N LYS A 104 -5.94 20.99 3.52
CA LYS A 104 -4.97 21.17 4.61
C LYS A 104 -3.54 20.86 4.18
N ILE A 105 -3.38 20.11 3.08
CA ILE A 105 -2.07 19.78 2.53
C ILE A 105 -1.51 21.00 1.81
N ASN A 106 -0.40 21.53 2.30
CA ASN A 106 0.20 22.72 1.72
C ASN A 106 1.06 22.38 0.49
N GLU A 107 1.32 23.39 -0.35
CA GLU A 107 2.06 23.21 -1.59
C GLU A 107 3.50 22.73 -1.37
N SER A 108 4.15 23.15 -0.30
CA SER A 108 5.52 22.70 0.00
C SER A 108 5.59 21.20 0.32
N GLU A 109 4.56 20.64 0.98
CA GLU A 109 4.43 19.19 1.20
C GLU A 109 4.26 18.46 -0.13
N ILE A 110 3.39 18.96 -1.01
CA ILE A 110 3.17 18.38 -2.35
C ILE A 110 4.47 18.35 -3.15
N ILE A 111 5.17 19.49 -3.24
CA ILE A 111 6.44 19.61 -3.96
C ILE A 111 7.49 18.65 -3.40
N ASN A 112 7.59 18.56 -2.08
CA ASN A 112 8.56 17.65 -1.44
C ASN A 112 8.28 16.18 -1.80
N ILE A 113 7.02 15.77 -1.73
CA ILE A 113 6.63 14.39 -2.06
C ILE A 113 6.84 14.11 -3.56
N LEU A 114 6.49 15.05 -4.47
CA LEU A 114 6.75 14.86 -5.90
C LEU A 114 8.24 14.66 -6.21
N LYS A 115 9.13 15.35 -5.48
CA LYS A 115 10.57 15.12 -5.59
C LYS A 115 10.96 13.73 -5.11
N GLN A 116 10.41 13.28 -3.99
CA GLN A 116 10.69 11.96 -3.42
C GLN A 116 10.27 10.81 -4.36
N VAL A 117 9.12 10.95 -5.03
CA VAL A 117 8.64 9.93 -5.96
C VAL A 117 9.10 10.15 -7.40
N ASN A 118 10.08 11.03 -7.63
CA ASN A 118 10.64 11.34 -8.96
C ASN A 118 9.57 11.80 -9.99
N LEU A 119 8.70 12.73 -9.57
CA LEU A 119 7.69 13.40 -10.41
C LEU A 119 7.92 14.92 -10.49
N ILE A 120 9.20 15.34 -10.52
CA ILE A 120 9.61 16.76 -10.52
C ILE A 120 9.06 17.51 -11.74
N ASP A 121 8.99 16.85 -12.87
CA ASP A 121 8.44 17.36 -14.14
C ASP A 121 6.96 17.76 -14.04
N LEU A 122 6.24 17.25 -13.06
CA LEU A 122 4.83 17.56 -12.83
C LEU A 122 4.62 18.77 -11.91
N ILE A 123 5.65 19.25 -11.20
CA ILE A 123 5.51 20.39 -10.28
C ILE A 123 4.94 21.64 -10.95
N PRO A 124 5.40 22.08 -12.16
CA PRO A 124 4.85 23.25 -12.82
C PRO A 124 3.40 23.08 -13.31
N ARG A 125 2.88 21.86 -13.25
CA ARG A 125 1.59 21.44 -13.79
C ARG A 125 0.57 21.08 -12.72
N LEU A 126 0.80 21.48 -11.48
CA LEU A 126 -0.07 21.13 -10.33
C LEU A 126 -1.53 21.55 -10.52
N ASP A 127 -1.75 22.67 -11.19
CA ASP A 127 -3.10 23.20 -11.41
C ASP A 127 -3.66 22.86 -12.79
N ASP A 128 -2.90 22.10 -13.63
CA ASP A 128 -3.39 21.56 -14.88
C ASP A 128 -4.43 20.48 -14.63
N GLU A 129 -5.47 20.46 -15.45
CA GLU A 129 -6.44 19.37 -15.47
C GLU A 129 -5.79 18.12 -16.07
N VAL A 130 -5.94 16.99 -15.38
CA VAL A 130 -5.39 15.71 -15.80
C VAL A 130 -6.47 14.65 -15.98
N SER A 131 -6.19 13.68 -16.84
CA SER A 131 -7.04 12.53 -17.09
C SER A 131 -6.21 11.25 -17.16
N MET A 132 -6.86 10.11 -17.28
CA MET A 132 -6.17 8.81 -17.38
C MET A 132 -5.13 8.74 -18.51
N SER A 133 -5.33 9.46 -19.62
CA SER A 133 -4.40 9.48 -20.76
C SER A 133 -3.27 10.49 -20.62
N PHE A 134 -3.34 11.37 -19.64
CA PHE A 134 -2.36 12.45 -19.45
C PHE A 134 -1.02 11.94 -18.88
N LEU A 135 -1.06 10.93 -18.03
CA LEU A 135 0.09 10.37 -17.34
C LEU A 135 0.48 9.01 -17.90
N SER A 136 1.79 8.73 -17.94
CA SER A 136 2.27 7.37 -18.20
C SER A 136 1.91 6.41 -17.05
N GLU A 137 1.92 5.09 -17.30
CA GLU A 137 1.62 4.11 -16.23
C GLU A 137 2.56 4.25 -15.04
N GLY A 138 3.86 4.45 -15.28
CA GLY A 138 4.82 4.70 -14.20
C GLY A 138 4.55 6.00 -13.43
N GLN A 139 4.11 7.07 -14.10
CA GLN A 139 3.71 8.31 -13.41
C GLN A 139 2.45 8.11 -12.58
N LYS A 140 1.46 7.38 -13.07
CA LYS A 140 0.23 7.04 -12.31
C LYS A 140 0.57 6.25 -11.04
N GLN A 141 1.45 5.25 -11.13
CA GLN A 141 1.88 4.49 -9.96
C GLN A 141 2.60 5.37 -8.94
N ARG A 142 3.56 6.19 -9.38
CA ARG A 142 4.25 7.13 -8.48
C ARG A 142 3.29 8.15 -7.87
N LEU A 143 2.26 8.56 -8.60
CA LEU A 143 1.20 9.42 -8.05
C LEU A 143 0.39 8.70 -6.96
N GLY A 144 0.08 7.41 -7.12
CA GLY A 144 -0.55 6.61 -6.09
C GLY A 144 0.28 6.53 -4.81
N ILE A 145 1.60 6.37 -4.95
CA ILE A 145 2.54 6.40 -3.83
C ILE A 145 2.60 7.79 -3.18
N ALA A 146 2.63 8.85 -3.98
CA ALA A 146 2.58 10.23 -3.48
C ALA A 146 1.33 10.49 -2.64
N ARG A 147 0.16 10.00 -3.06
CA ARG A 147 -1.09 10.06 -2.28
C ARG A 147 -0.93 9.41 -0.91
N ALA A 148 -0.37 8.21 -0.84
CA ALA A 148 -0.16 7.51 0.42
C ALA A 148 0.75 8.27 1.39
N TYR A 149 1.74 8.99 0.87
CA TYR A 149 2.57 9.87 1.69
C TYR A 149 1.79 11.08 2.20
N LEU A 150 1.01 11.73 1.34
CA LEU A 150 0.26 12.94 1.66
C LEU A 150 -0.90 12.67 2.64
N THR A 151 -1.54 11.50 2.56
CA THR A 151 -2.62 11.10 3.49
C THR A 151 -2.13 10.80 4.90
N LYS A 152 -0.80 10.71 5.11
CA LYS A 152 -0.18 10.50 6.44
C LYS A 152 -0.69 9.27 7.20
N THR A 153 -1.19 8.27 6.48
CA THR A 153 -1.56 6.98 7.08
C THR A 153 -0.33 6.27 7.63
N ASN A 154 -0.46 5.58 8.73
CA ASN A 154 0.67 4.87 9.34
C ASN A 154 0.82 3.41 8.86
N VAL A 155 -0.09 2.93 8.03
CA VAL A 155 0.02 1.63 7.35
C VAL A 155 -0.02 1.85 5.84
N ILE A 156 0.97 1.32 5.13
CA ILE A 156 1.02 1.32 3.67
C ILE A 156 1.09 -0.13 3.20
N ILE A 157 0.11 -0.53 2.40
CA ILE A 157 0.07 -1.84 1.75
C ILE A 157 0.24 -1.64 0.25
N MET A 158 1.25 -2.29 -0.33
CA MET A 158 1.54 -2.24 -1.76
C MET A 158 1.35 -3.62 -2.39
N ASP A 159 0.42 -3.71 -3.34
CA ASP A 159 0.11 -4.94 -4.04
C ASP A 159 0.57 -4.84 -5.51
N GLU A 160 1.72 -5.44 -5.80
CA GLU A 160 2.37 -5.47 -7.13
C GLU A 160 2.53 -4.10 -7.80
N SER A 161 2.47 -3.04 -7.03
CA SER A 161 2.42 -1.66 -7.51
C SER A 161 3.75 -1.12 -8.06
N MET A 162 4.84 -1.89 -7.97
CA MET A 162 6.14 -1.52 -8.57
C MET A 162 6.35 -2.13 -9.97
N ALA A 163 5.44 -2.96 -10.47
CA ALA A 163 5.62 -3.74 -11.69
C ALA A 163 5.79 -2.90 -12.98
N ASN A 164 5.21 -1.70 -13.02
CA ASN A 164 5.29 -0.79 -14.18
C ASN A 164 6.37 0.30 -14.02
N LEU A 165 7.18 0.23 -12.97
CA LEU A 165 8.32 1.13 -12.79
C LEU A 165 9.58 0.49 -13.37
N ASP A 166 10.47 1.32 -13.93
CA ASP A 166 11.82 0.87 -14.20
C ASP A 166 12.56 0.54 -12.89
N ARG A 167 13.58 -0.30 -12.98
CA ARG A 167 14.28 -0.85 -11.82
C ARG A 167 14.86 0.21 -10.88
N ASP A 168 15.38 1.31 -11.45
CA ASP A 168 16.04 2.35 -10.66
C ASP A 168 15.01 3.17 -9.88
N ASN A 169 13.91 3.56 -10.51
CA ASN A 169 12.81 4.24 -9.83
C ASN A 169 12.14 3.34 -8.80
N ALA A 170 11.89 2.07 -9.12
CA ALA A 170 11.33 1.11 -8.17
C ALA A 170 12.24 0.98 -6.93
N PHE A 171 13.56 0.83 -7.13
CA PHE A 171 14.52 0.73 -6.03
C PHE A 171 14.55 1.99 -5.15
N LEU A 172 14.60 3.17 -5.77
CA LEU A 172 14.65 4.44 -5.03
C LEU A 172 13.42 4.63 -4.16
N ILE A 173 12.24 4.40 -4.72
CA ILE A 173 10.97 4.58 -4.02
C ILE A 173 10.81 3.53 -2.91
N GLU A 174 11.07 2.26 -3.21
CA GLU A 174 10.95 1.18 -2.22
C GLU A 174 11.95 1.39 -1.08
N ASN A 175 13.19 1.76 -1.38
CA ASN A 175 14.19 2.05 -0.35
C ASN A 175 13.77 3.24 0.54
N GLN A 176 13.10 4.25 0.01
CA GLN A 176 12.56 5.35 0.81
C GLN A 176 11.42 4.88 1.73
N LEU A 177 10.48 4.08 1.21
CA LEU A 177 9.39 3.50 1.98
C LEU A 177 9.91 2.64 3.15
N LEU A 178 10.89 1.77 2.87
CA LEU A 178 11.48 0.88 3.85
C LEU A 178 12.34 1.60 4.91
N ASN A 179 12.71 2.85 4.69
CA ASN A 179 13.46 3.67 5.64
C ASN A 179 12.58 4.59 6.51
N ASP A 180 11.26 4.55 6.38
CA ASP A 180 10.35 5.35 7.19
C ASP A 180 9.96 4.61 8.49
N PRO A 181 10.56 4.95 9.65
CA PRO A 181 10.28 4.24 10.91
C PRO A 181 8.93 4.63 11.53
N THR A 182 8.20 5.55 10.93
CA THR A 182 6.91 6.02 11.45
C THR A 182 5.74 5.21 10.92
N ARG A 183 5.98 4.35 9.92
CA ARG A 183 4.96 3.61 9.20
C ARG A 183 5.20 2.10 9.26
N MET A 184 4.13 1.37 9.15
CA MET A 184 4.12 -0.05 8.85
C MET A 184 4.06 -0.20 7.34
N TYR A 185 4.98 -0.93 6.75
CA TYR A 185 5.02 -1.19 5.31
C TYR A 185 4.82 -2.67 5.03
N ILE A 186 3.84 -3.00 4.20
CA ILE A 186 3.56 -4.38 3.77
C ILE A 186 3.56 -4.39 2.24
N THR A 187 4.51 -5.08 1.64
CA THR A 187 4.56 -5.27 0.18
C THR A 187 4.13 -6.67 -0.21
N VAL A 188 3.38 -6.76 -1.29
CA VAL A 188 3.05 -8.03 -1.95
C VAL A 188 3.77 -8.05 -3.28
N SER A 189 4.60 -9.06 -3.49
CA SER A 189 5.38 -9.18 -4.72
C SER A 189 5.65 -10.65 -5.07
N HIS A 190 5.80 -10.91 -6.36
CA HIS A 190 6.34 -12.19 -6.84
C HIS A 190 7.86 -12.24 -6.69
N HIS A 191 8.52 -11.09 -6.76
CA HIS A 191 9.98 -10.98 -6.69
C HIS A 191 10.36 -9.75 -5.86
N LEU A 192 11.07 -10.00 -4.78
CA LEU A 192 11.69 -8.94 -3.99
C LEU A 192 13.04 -8.57 -4.59
N GLN A 193 13.41 -7.31 -4.47
CA GLN A 193 14.74 -6.85 -4.87
C GLN A 193 15.78 -7.38 -3.88
N GLU A 194 16.75 -8.15 -4.34
CA GLU A 194 17.80 -8.77 -3.51
C GLU A 194 18.51 -7.76 -2.59
N LYS A 195 18.74 -6.54 -3.10
CA LYS A 195 19.39 -5.45 -2.35
C LYS A 195 18.59 -4.89 -1.18
N LEU A 196 17.31 -5.24 -1.08
CA LEU A 196 16.39 -4.74 -0.06
C LEU A 196 15.92 -5.84 0.90
N LEU A 197 16.33 -7.09 0.71
CA LEU A 197 15.87 -8.23 1.52
C LEU A 197 16.17 -8.05 3.02
N ASP A 198 17.30 -7.49 3.35
CA ASP A 198 17.74 -7.19 4.72
C ASP A 198 16.95 -6.07 5.40
N ARG A 199 16.13 -5.34 4.64
CA ARG A 199 15.25 -4.29 5.14
C ARG A 199 13.90 -4.80 5.63
N PHE A 200 13.53 -6.01 5.26
CA PHE A 200 12.30 -6.62 5.73
C PHE A 200 12.50 -7.29 7.10
N HIS A 201 11.62 -6.95 8.04
CA HIS A 201 11.59 -7.60 9.35
C HIS A 201 11.15 -9.06 9.25
N SER A 202 10.21 -9.35 8.34
CA SER A 202 9.76 -10.71 8.07
C SER A 202 9.23 -10.84 6.64
N ILE A 203 9.42 -12.02 6.06
CA ILE A 203 8.90 -12.40 4.74
C ILE A 203 7.96 -13.59 4.96
N ILE A 204 6.71 -13.42 4.59
CA ILE A 204 5.64 -14.40 4.70
C ILE A 204 5.46 -15.05 3.33
N THR A 205 5.57 -16.37 3.27
CA THR A 205 5.38 -17.15 2.02
C THR A 205 4.03 -17.83 2.05
N LEU A 206 3.22 -17.64 1.00
CA LEU A 206 1.93 -18.31 0.77
C LEU A 206 2.05 -19.39 -0.30
#